data_a2732f72a32918d8c492eda945bae609
#
_entry.id   a2732f72a32918d8c492eda945bae609
#
_cell.length_a   1.000
_cell.length_b   1.000
_cell.length_c   1.000
_cell.angle_alpha   90.00
_cell.angle_beta   90.00
_cell.angle_gamma   90.00
#
_symmetry.space_group_name_H-M   'P 1'
#
loop_
_entity.id
_entity.type
_entity.pdbx_description
1 polymer ?
#
loop_
_entity_poly.entity_id
_entity_poly.type
_entity_poly.pdbx_seq_one_letter_code
_entity_poly.pdbx_strand_id
1 'polypeptide(L)'
;DDFSDEKTKKILKKFTKNKKIKIFWLKKNRGAGYCRNLAIKNARAPYLAFIDSDDLWKKDKLETQLRFMENNNYSFTYTSYETFGDKTKYINPPDEFNFEKFINDTSICTSSMIIKKSIIKDAKFLNTKICEDYFFKCKILQNNSAYCLNDYLTKYRIRKNSLQASSLKNFYWIWKINKDFNK
;
A
#
# COMPACT_ATOMS: atom_id res chain seq x y z
N ASP A 1 -3.71 0.19 -15.05
CA ASP A 1 -2.89 -0.79 -15.77
C ASP A 1 -1.62 -0.14 -16.27
N ASP A 2 -0.47 -0.65 -15.84
CA ASP A 2 0.86 -0.10 -16.12
C ASP A 2 1.50 -0.71 -17.38
N PHE A 3 0.75 -0.70 -18.49
CA PHE A 3 1.19 -1.22 -19.78
C PHE A 3 1.40 -2.75 -19.78
N SER A 4 0.43 -3.47 -19.26
CA SER A 4 0.43 -4.95 -19.26
C SER A 4 0.31 -5.53 -20.68
N ASP A 5 0.57 -6.82 -20.79
CA ASP A 5 0.41 -7.59 -22.01
C ASP A 5 -1.08 -7.67 -22.45
N GLU A 6 -1.33 -8.10 -23.70
CA GLU A 6 -2.67 -8.20 -24.23
C GLU A 6 -3.53 -9.25 -23.50
N LYS A 7 -2.93 -10.30 -22.95
CA LYS A 7 -3.66 -11.32 -22.16
C LYS A 7 -4.25 -10.69 -20.89
N THR A 8 -3.44 -9.94 -20.14
CA THR A 8 -3.87 -9.21 -18.95
C THR A 8 -4.91 -8.14 -19.30
N LYS A 9 -4.70 -7.36 -20.36
CA LYS A 9 -5.67 -6.37 -20.82
C LYS A 9 -7.02 -7.00 -21.19
N LYS A 10 -7.03 -8.17 -21.85
CA LYS A 10 -8.26 -8.90 -22.17
C LYS A 10 -9.05 -9.29 -20.92
N ILE A 11 -8.35 -9.67 -19.85
CA ILE A 11 -8.98 -9.96 -18.55
C ILE A 11 -9.57 -8.68 -17.96
N LEU A 12 -8.80 -7.61 -17.89
CA LEU A 12 -9.22 -6.33 -17.32
C LEU A 12 -10.42 -5.71 -18.07
N LYS A 13 -10.45 -5.83 -19.41
CA LYS A 13 -11.57 -5.35 -20.23
C LYS A 13 -12.93 -5.96 -19.82
N LYS A 14 -12.98 -7.15 -19.23
CA LYS A 14 -14.23 -7.73 -18.72
C LYS A 14 -14.87 -6.93 -17.60
N PHE A 15 -14.07 -6.17 -16.84
CA PHE A 15 -14.52 -5.37 -15.72
C PHE A 15 -14.95 -3.95 -16.11
N THR A 16 -14.66 -3.48 -17.33
CA THR A 16 -15.01 -2.11 -17.77
C THR A 16 -16.51 -1.85 -17.83
N LYS A 17 -17.34 -2.89 -17.92
CA LYS A 17 -18.80 -2.78 -17.89
C LYS A 17 -19.33 -2.46 -16.49
N ASN A 18 -18.57 -2.71 -15.43
CA ASN A 18 -18.96 -2.41 -14.06
C ASN A 18 -18.71 -0.91 -13.77
N LYS A 19 -19.78 -0.12 -13.61
CA LYS A 19 -19.70 1.33 -13.32
C LYS A 19 -18.95 1.69 -12.03
N LYS A 20 -18.78 0.73 -11.12
CA LYS A 20 -17.99 0.90 -9.89
C LYS A 20 -16.48 0.76 -10.11
N ILE A 21 -16.06 0.23 -11.28
CA ILE A 21 -14.66 -0.01 -11.60
C ILE A 21 -14.21 0.98 -12.67
N LYS A 22 -13.13 1.70 -12.37
CA LYS A 22 -12.48 2.61 -13.31
C LYS A 22 -11.06 2.13 -13.58
N ILE A 23 -10.74 1.87 -14.86
CA ILE A 23 -9.42 1.40 -15.28
C ILE A 23 -8.72 2.53 -16.01
N PHE A 24 -7.49 2.85 -15.59
CA PHE A 24 -6.60 3.81 -16.26
C PHE A 24 -5.55 3.03 -17.05
N TRP A 25 -5.63 3.10 -18.38
CA TRP A 25 -4.72 2.44 -19.31
C TRP A 25 -3.52 3.31 -19.58
N LEU A 26 -2.31 2.91 -19.15
CA LEU A 26 -1.10 3.63 -19.47
C LEU A 26 -0.52 3.18 -20.82
N LYS A 27 0.07 4.13 -21.56
CA LYS A 27 0.70 3.88 -22.87
C LYS A 27 2.14 3.34 -22.76
N LYS A 28 2.73 3.34 -21.56
CA LYS A 28 4.06 2.81 -21.23
C LYS A 28 4.13 2.48 -19.74
N ASN A 29 5.03 1.58 -19.36
CA ASN A 29 5.29 1.27 -17.96
C ASN A 29 5.86 2.51 -17.23
N ARG A 30 5.23 2.87 -16.11
CA ARG A 30 5.57 4.03 -15.27
C ARG A 30 5.88 3.66 -13.84
N GLY A 31 5.68 2.40 -13.45
CA GLY A 31 5.89 1.88 -12.11
C GLY A 31 4.69 2.02 -11.17
N ALA A 32 4.69 1.19 -10.13
CA ALA A 32 3.59 1.09 -9.16
C ALA A 32 3.30 2.42 -8.45
N GLY A 33 4.34 3.17 -8.08
CA GLY A 33 4.19 4.49 -7.45
C GLY A 33 3.41 5.47 -8.30
N TYR A 34 3.72 5.55 -9.59
CA TYR A 34 2.97 6.40 -10.53
C TYR A 34 1.50 5.97 -10.63
N CYS A 35 1.24 4.68 -10.74
CA CYS A 35 -0.12 4.13 -10.85
C CYS A 35 -0.95 4.44 -9.62
N ARG A 36 -0.38 4.26 -8.41
CA ARG A 36 -1.05 4.59 -7.14
C ARG A 36 -1.33 6.09 -7.03
N ASN A 37 -0.39 6.97 -7.40
CA ASN A 37 -0.60 8.42 -7.43
C ASN A 37 -1.71 8.83 -8.40
N LEU A 38 -1.78 8.20 -9.58
CA LEU A 38 -2.86 8.44 -10.54
C LEU A 38 -4.23 8.02 -9.96
N ALA A 39 -4.28 6.89 -9.27
CA ALA A 39 -5.49 6.41 -8.61
C ALA A 39 -5.92 7.34 -7.47
N ILE A 40 -5.01 7.79 -6.61
CA ILE A 40 -5.29 8.76 -5.54
C ILE A 40 -5.87 10.05 -6.09
N LYS A 41 -5.27 10.61 -7.16
CA LYS A 41 -5.74 11.85 -7.80
C LYS A 41 -7.19 11.72 -8.28
N ASN A 42 -7.59 10.55 -8.76
CA ASN A 42 -8.91 10.29 -9.31
C ASN A 42 -9.92 9.71 -8.32
N ALA A 43 -9.49 9.33 -7.14
CA ALA A 43 -10.38 8.81 -6.09
C ALA A 43 -11.29 9.92 -5.54
N ARG A 44 -12.57 9.60 -5.35
CA ARG A 44 -13.59 10.53 -4.85
C ARG A 44 -14.02 10.22 -3.42
N ALA A 45 -13.82 8.98 -2.96
CA ALA A 45 -14.21 8.54 -1.63
C ALA A 45 -13.32 9.18 -0.54
N PRO A 46 -13.84 9.33 0.68
CA PRO A 46 -13.09 9.88 1.82
C PRO A 46 -12.02 8.94 2.35
N TYR A 47 -12.13 7.63 2.10
CA TYR A 47 -11.17 6.61 2.48
C TYR A 47 -10.51 5.98 1.25
N LEU A 48 -9.22 5.73 1.34
CA LEU A 48 -8.44 5.06 0.31
C LEU A 48 -7.86 3.77 0.87
N ALA A 49 -8.17 2.66 0.22
CA ALA A 49 -7.57 1.35 0.48
C ALA A 49 -6.71 0.94 -0.72
N PHE A 50 -5.59 0.30 -0.46
CA PHE A 50 -4.64 -0.11 -1.49
C PHE A 50 -4.54 -1.63 -1.52
N ILE A 51 -4.44 -2.19 -2.72
CA ILE A 51 -4.17 -3.60 -2.94
C ILE A 51 -3.24 -3.77 -4.13
N ASP A 52 -2.17 -4.52 -3.96
CA ASP A 52 -1.29 -4.90 -5.06
C ASP A 52 -1.92 -6.06 -5.85
N SER A 53 -1.65 -6.08 -7.16
CA SER A 53 -2.35 -6.98 -8.10
C SER A 53 -2.14 -8.48 -7.83
N ASP A 54 -1.17 -8.83 -7.00
CA ASP A 54 -0.84 -10.21 -6.63
C ASP A 54 -1.19 -10.56 -5.18
N ASP A 55 -1.74 -9.59 -4.42
CA ASP A 55 -2.20 -9.80 -3.06
C ASP A 55 -3.70 -10.14 -2.99
N LEU A 56 -4.17 -10.60 -1.84
CA LEU A 56 -5.56 -10.95 -1.61
C LEU A 56 -6.08 -10.33 -0.32
N TRP A 57 -7.38 -9.99 -0.31
CA TRP A 57 -8.10 -9.59 0.89
C TRP A 57 -9.11 -10.65 1.31
N LYS A 58 -9.37 -10.77 2.61
CA LYS A 58 -10.56 -11.43 3.11
C LYS A 58 -11.81 -10.62 2.74
N LYS A 59 -12.95 -11.30 2.60
CA LYS A 59 -14.20 -10.67 2.13
C LYS A 59 -14.67 -9.52 3.01
N ASP A 60 -14.46 -9.64 4.29
CA ASP A 60 -14.89 -8.71 5.34
C ASP A 60 -13.88 -7.60 5.66
N LYS A 61 -12.67 -7.63 5.03
CA LYS A 61 -11.58 -6.70 5.34
C LYS A 61 -12.02 -5.23 5.36
N LEU A 62 -12.66 -4.77 4.29
CA LEU A 62 -13.00 -3.35 4.18
C LEU A 62 -14.01 -2.93 5.24
N GLU A 63 -15.05 -3.75 5.45
CA GLU A 63 -16.07 -3.46 6.45
C GLU A 63 -15.49 -3.45 7.87
N THR A 64 -14.74 -4.49 8.23
CA THR A 64 -14.16 -4.65 9.57
C THR A 64 -13.16 -3.53 9.87
N GLN A 65 -12.27 -3.24 8.92
CA GLN A 65 -11.25 -2.21 9.12
C GLN A 65 -11.82 -0.78 9.11
N LEU A 66 -12.84 -0.48 8.29
CA LEU A 66 -13.51 0.81 8.30
C LEU A 66 -14.26 1.03 9.63
N ARG A 67 -14.98 0.01 10.12
CA ARG A 67 -15.63 0.07 11.43
C ARG A 67 -14.61 0.34 12.55
N PHE A 68 -13.46 -0.32 12.52
CA PHE A 68 -12.37 -0.05 13.47
C PHE A 68 -11.87 1.40 13.39
N MET A 69 -11.71 1.95 12.18
CA MET A 69 -11.32 3.34 11.97
C MET A 69 -12.34 4.33 12.56
N GLU A 70 -13.62 4.08 12.28
CA GLU A 70 -14.71 4.97 12.68
C GLU A 70 -14.93 4.96 14.19
N ASN A 71 -14.97 3.77 14.80
CA ASN A 71 -15.17 3.60 16.24
C ASN A 71 -14.06 4.26 17.08
N ASN A 72 -12.84 4.34 16.55
CA ASN A 72 -11.70 4.93 17.26
C ASN A 72 -11.27 6.30 16.70
N ASN A 73 -12.02 6.84 15.74
CA ASN A 73 -11.69 8.09 15.04
C ASN A 73 -10.27 8.10 14.43
N TYR A 74 -9.79 6.95 13.98
CA TYR A 74 -8.47 6.83 13.35
C TYR A 74 -8.49 7.31 11.91
N SER A 75 -7.38 7.91 11.46
CA SER A 75 -7.23 8.41 10.09
C SER A 75 -6.32 7.55 9.22
N PHE A 76 -5.52 6.69 9.82
CA PHE A 76 -4.66 5.73 9.14
C PHE A 76 -4.68 4.42 9.94
N THR A 77 -5.05 3.33 9.29
CA THR A 77 -5.02 1.98 9.87
C THR A 77 -4.39 0.99 8.91
N TYR A 78 -3.89 -0.10 9.46
CA TYR A 78 -3.38 -1.26 8.75
C TYR A 78 -3.80 -2.53 9.51
N THR A 79 -3.63 -3.69 8.88
CA THR A 79 -3.97 -4.97 9.51
C THR A 79 -2.73 -5.84 9.66
N SER A 80 -2.78 -6.79 10.58
CA SER A 80 -1.93 -7.98 10.52
C SER A 80 -2.14 -8.70 9.19
N TYR A 81 -1.15 -9.45 8.72
CA TYR A 81 -1.25 -10.14 7.44
C TYR A 81 -0.54 -11.49 7.43
N GLU A 82 -1.04 -12.36 6.58
CA GLU A 82 -0.44 -13.65 6.27
C GLU A 82 0.32 -13.55 4.96
N THR A 83 1.55 -14.04 4.91
CA THR A 83 2.26 -14.22 3.62
C THR A 83 1.86 -15.55 2.99
N PHE A 84 1.90 -15.64 1.66
CA PHE A 84 1.65 -16.85 0.91
C PHE A 84 2.48 -16.92 -0.38
N GLY A 85 2.44 -18.03 -1.08
CA GLY A 85 3.30 -18.31 -2.23
C GLY A 85 4.53 -19.09 -1.81
N ASP A 86 5.74 -18.57 -2.03
CA ASP A 86 6.98 -19.29 -1.72
C ASP A 86 7.27 -19.41 -0.22
N LYS A 87 6.63 -18.62 0.60
CA LYS A 87 6.78 -18.66 2.07
C LYS A 87 5.50 -18.22 2.76
N THR A 88 5.07 -19.01 3.75
CA THR A 88 3.93 -18.66 4.61
C THR A 88 4.41 -18.26 5.98
N LYS A 89 4.01 -17.08 6.44
CA LYS A 89 4.24 -16.55 7.78
C LYS A 89 3.07 -15.67 8.19
N TYR A 90 2.82 -15.60 9.48
CA TYR A 90 1.93 -14.60 10.09
C TYR A 90 2.78 -13.43 10.56
N ILE A 91 2.42 -12.23 10.13
CA ILE A 91 3.12 -10.99 10.48
C ILE A 91 2.19 -10.15 11.34
N ASN A 92 2.67 -9.82 12.52
CA ASN A 92 2.00 -8.95 13.49
C ASN A 92 2.82 -7.66 13.62
N PRO A 93 2.48 -6.63 12.86
CA PRO A 93 3.12 -5.32 13.05
C PRO A 93 2.76 -4.75 14.42
N PRO A 94 3.54 -3.79 14.96
CA PRO A 94 3.18 -3.05 16.17
C PRO A 94 1.75 -2.48 16.13
N ASP A 95 1.12 -2.31 17.30
CA ASP A 95 -0.25 -1.78 17.43
C ASP A 95 -0.35 -0.34 16.92
N GLU A 96 0.74 0.42 16.99
CA GLU A 96 0.82 1.81 16.56
C GLU A 96 2.17 2.15 15.94
N PHE A 97 2.14 2.89 14.85
CA PHE A 97 3.28 3.57 14.27
C PHE A 97 3.08 5.08 14.29
N ASN A 98 4.06 5.78 14.82
CA ASN A 98 4.40 7.16 14.46
C ASN A 98 5.59 7.15 13.48
N PHE A 99 6.07 8.32 13.08
CA PHE A 99 7.20 8.44 12.16
C PHE A 99 8.47 7.74 12.70
N GLU A 100 8.84 7.98 13.97
CA GLU A 100 10.07 7.43 14.58
C GLU A 100 10.05 5.90 14.68
N LYS A 101 8.92 5.31 15.05
CA LYS A 101 8.77 3.86 15.08
C LYS A 101 8.84 3.28 13.66
N PHE A 102 8.18 3.94 12.69
CA PHE A 102 8.09 3.41 11.33
C PHE A 102 9.42 3.41 10.57
N ILE A 103 10.31 4.36 10.80
CA ILE A 103 11.65 4.37 10.17
C ILE A 103 12.54 3.21 10.65
N ASN A 104 12.24 2.62 11.81
CA ASN A 104 12.95 1.49 12.40
C ASN A 104 12.26 0.14 12.10
N ASP A 105 10.95 0.14 11.84
CA ASP A 105 10.16 -1.05 11.50
C ASP A 105 9.17 -0.71 10.38
N THR A 106 9.42 -1.22 9.18
CA THR A 106 8.65 -0.91 7.97
C THR A 106 7.55 -1.94 7.69
N SER A 107 7.03 -2.62 8.72
CA SER A 107 6.11 -3.75 8.56
C SER A 107 4.69 -3.40 8.13
N ILE A 108 4.34 -2.13 7.92
CA ILE A 108 3.05 -1.76 7.30
C ILE A 108 3.03 -2.22 5.83
N CYS A 109 2.33 -3.31 5.55
CA CYS A 109 2.08 -3.76 4.18
C CYS A 109 1.13 -2.78 3.46
N THR A 110 1.50 -2.35 2.24
CA THR A 110 0.68 -1.41 1.45
C THR A 110 -0.72 -1.97 1.19
N SER A 111 -0.85 -3.25 0.91
CA SER A 111 -2.15 -3.91 0.70
C SER A 111 -3.00 -4.06 1.98
N SER A 112 -2.42 -3.82 3.16
CA SER A 112 -3.15 -3.89 4.43
C SER A 112 -3.75 -2.55 4.87
N MET A 113 -3.29 -1.42 4.32
CA MET A 113 -3.64 -0.10 4.83
C MET A 113 -4.94 0.48 4.28
N ILE A 114 -5.62 1.28 5.12
CA ILE A 114 -6.68 2.21 4.76
C ILE A 114 -6.34 3.57 5.36
N ILE A 115 -6.52 4.64 4.57
CA ILE A 115 -6.15 6.01 4.95
C ILE A 115 -7.29 6.97 4.62
N LYS A 116 -7.64 7.88 5.53
CA LYS A 116 -8.51 9.03 5.22
C LYS A 116 -7.81 9.92 4.17
N LYS A 117 -8.49 10.23 3.07
CA LYS A 117 -7.93 11.04 1.98
C LYS A 117 -7.46 12.41 2.47
N SER A 118 -8.12 12.99 3.46
CA SER A 118 -7.81 14.31 4.03
C SER A 118 -6.40 14.44 4.62
N ILE A 119 -5.80 13.34 5.09
CA ILE A 119 -4.45 13.38 5.68
C ILE A 119 -3.32 13.13 4.67
N ILE A 120 -3.66 12.74 3.43
CA ILE A 120 -2.64 12.47 2.40
C ILE A 120 -1.98 13.76 1.92
N LYS A 121 -2.76 14.87 1.82
CA LYS A 121 -2.26 16.18 1.41
C LYS A 121 -1.39 16.10 0.14
N ASP A 122 -0.09 16.43 0.28
CA ASP A 122 0.94 16.42 -0.76
C ASP A 122 1.77 15.12 -0.79
N ALA A 123 1.51 14.18 0.13
CA ALA A 123 2.22 12.91 0.17
C ALA A 123 2.01 12.11 -1.13
N LYS A 124 3.10 11.63 -1.71
CA LYS A 124 3.10 10.87 -2.98
C LYS A 124 3.99 9.64 -2.86
N PHE A 125 3.59 8.59 -3.53
CA PHE A 125 4.50 7.47 -3.81
C PHE A 125 5.64 7.96 -4.70
N LEU A 126 6.88 7.56 -4.38
CA LEU A 126 8.01 7.89 -5.25
C LEU A 126 7.93 7.13 -6.58
N ASN A 127 8.58 7.68 -7.60
CA ASN A 127 8.73 6.99 -8.89
C ASN A 127 10.05 6.18 -8.90
N THR A 128 10.21 5.31 -7.90
CA THR A 128 11.35 4.41 -7.74
C THR A 128 10.93 2.98 -8.03
N LYS A 129 11.90 2.10 -8.36
CA LYS A 129 11.60 0.67 -8.61
C LYS A 129 11.25 -0.11 -7.34
N ILE A 130 11.74 0.36 -6.19
CA ILE A 130 11.54 -0.26 -4.87
C ILE A 130 11.39 0.85 -3.82
N CYS A 131 10.76 0.53 -2.70
CA CYS A 131 10.52 1.44 -1.57
C CYS A 131 9.75 2.72 -1.94
N GLU A 132 8.97 2.70 -3.03
CA GLU A 132 8.14 3.83 -3.45
C GLU A 132 7.06 4.18 -2.42
N ASP A 133 6.60 3.19 -1.68
CA ASP A 133 5.58 3.29 -0.64
C ASP A 133 6.15 3.73 0.71
N TYR A 134 7.43 3.49 0.96
CA TYR A 134 8.10 3.89 2.20
C TYR A 134 8.04 5.41 2.39
N PHE A 135 8.45 6.18 1.38
CA PHE A 135 8.40 7.64 1.43
C PHE A 135 6.98 8.18 1.66
N PHE A 136 6.00 7.60 0.97
CA PHE A 136 4.58 7.97 1.11
C PHE A 136 4.09 7.79 2.56
N LYS A 137 4.39 6.64 3.17
CA LYS A 137 4.05 6.35 4.57
C LYS A 137 4.76 7.29 5.53
N CYS A 138 6.07 7.51 5.34
CA CYS A 138 6.85 8.45 6.13
C CYS A 138 6.25 9.86 6.11
N LYS A 139 5.88 10.38 4.93
CA LYS A 139 5.27 11.72 4.79
C LYS A 139 3.97 11.85 5.57
N ILE A 140 3.13 10.84 5.58
CA ILE A 140 1.88 10.85 6.33
C ILE A 140 2.16 10.75 7.83
N LEU A 141 3.07 9.87 8.23
CA LEU A 141 3.40 9.60 9.63
C LEU A 141 4.15 10.74 10.33
N GLN A 142 4.75 11.70 9.59
CA GLN A 142 5.33 12.91 10.21
C GLN A 142 4.32 13.71 11.04
N ASN A 143 3.04 13.66 10.68
CA ASN A 143 1.99 14.45 11.33
C ASN A 143 0.80 13.60 11.78
N ASN A 144 0.87 12.29 11.69
CA ASN A 144 -0.20 11.38 12.04
C ASN A 144 0.36 10.08 12.62
N SER A 145 -0.46 9.36 13.38
CA SER A 145 -0.19 7.96 13.74
C SER A 145 -1.01 7.00 12.87
N ALA A 146 -0.50 5.78 12.70
CA ALA A 146 -1.20 4.66 12.10
C ALA A 146 -1.43 3.57 13.14
N TYR A 147 -2.58 2.92 13.10
CA TYR A 147 -3.02 1.95 14.10
C TYR A 147 -3.32 0.59 13.49
N CYS A 148 -2.89 -0.46 14.17
CA CYS A 148 -3.09 -1.85 13.75
C CYS A 148 -4.45 -2.37 14.17
N LEU A 149 -5.18 -2.96 13.24
CA LEU A 149 -6.22 -3.93 13.56
C LEU A 149 -5.57 -5.32 13.53
N ASN A 150 -5.46 -5.96 14.69
CA ASN A 150 -4.73 -7.23 14.88
C ASN A 150 -5.47 -8.45 14.31
N ASP A 151 -6.06 -8.29 13.13
CA ASP A 151 -6.73 -9.32 12.36
C ASP A 151 -5.98 -9.60 11.05
N TYR A 152 -5.81 -10.87 10.68
CA TYR A 152 -5.18 -11.27 9.42
C TYR A 152 -6.16 -11.15 8.25
N LEU A 153 -6.43 -9.90 7.82
CA LEU A 153 -7.40 -9.60 6.76
C LEU A 153 -6.75 -9.46 5.37
N THR A 154 -5.42 -9.48 5.31
CA THR A 154 -4.64 -9.36 4.09
C THR A 154 -3.73 -10.57 3.92
N LYS A 155 -3.65 -11.10 2.68
CA LYS A 155 -2.67 -12.11 2.28
C LYS A 155 -1.68 -11.47 1.31
N TYR A 156 -0.42 -11.41 1.73
CA TYR A 156 0.68 -10.81 0.98
C TYR A 156 1.48 -11.89 0.24
N ARG A 157 1.67 -11.73 -1.07
CA ARG A 157 2.35 -12.73 -1.88
C ARG A 157 3.88 -12.59 -1.82
N ILE A 158 4.56 -13.67 -1.43
CA ILE A 158 6.01 -13.78 -1.50
C ILE A 158 6.41 -14.56 -2.75
N ARG A 159 7.36 -14.00 -3.53
CA ARG A 159 8.00 -14.67 -4.67
C ARG A 159 9.51 -14.54 -4.56
N LYS A 160 10.26 -15.62 -4.81
CA LYS A 160 11.74 -15.65 -4.76
C LYS A 160 12.40 -14.55 -5.62
N ASN A 161 11.79 -14.21 -6.75
CA ASN A 161 12.30 -13.23 -7.70
C ASN A 161 11.58 -11.86 -7.60
N SER A 162 10.98 -11.53 -6.45
CA SER A 162 10.34 -10.22 -6.27
C SER A 162 11.39 -9.11 -6.25
N LEU A 163 10.99 -7.90 -6.67
CA LEU A 163 11.85 -6.71 -6.64
C LEU A 163 12.34 -6.39 -5.21
N GLN A 164 11.58 -6.77 -4.20
CA GLN A 164 11.89 -6.56 -2.77
C GLN A 164 12.75 -7.68 -2.15
N ALA A 165 13.12 -8.73 -2.89
CA ALA A 165 13.90 -9.85 -2.36
C ALA A 165 15.34 -9.47 -1.93
N SER A 166 15.85 -8.33 -2.39
CA SER A 166 17.22 -7.86 -2.05
C SER A 166 17.21 -6.93 -0.85
N SER A 167 17.59 -7.43 0.31
CA SER A 167 17.69 -6.65 1.55
C SER A 167 18.66 -5.47 1.46
N LEU A 168 19.82 -5.64 0.78
CA LEU A 168 20.81 -4.58 0.60
C LEU A 168 20.29 -3.40 -0.23
N LYS A 169 19.53 -3.68 -1.31
CA LYS A 169 18.92 -2.63 -2.13
C LYS A 169 17.84 -1.88 -1.35
N ASN A 170 17.03 -2.58 -0.56
CA ASN A 170 16.01 -1.97 0.28
C ASN A 170 16.66 -1.06 1.32
N PHE A 171 17.71 -1.52 2.00
CA PHE A 171 18.45 -0.71 2.98
C PHE A 171 19.02 0.57 2.36
N TYR A 172 19.66 0.48 1.18
CA TYR A 172 20.18 1.66 0.48
C TYR A 172 19.08 2.71 0.18
N TRP A 173 17.92 2.27 -0.33
CA TRP A 173 16.84 3.20 -0.65
C TRP A 173 16.19 3.80 0.59
N ILE A 174 15.99 3.02 1.65
CA ILE A 174 15.48 3.49 2.94
C ILE A 174 16.44 4.55 3.51
N TRP A 175 17.74 4.26 3.55
CA TRP A 175 18.75 5.21 4.00
C TRP A 175 18.77 6.51 3.17
N LYS A 176 18.68 6.39 1.84
CA LYS A 176 18.64 7.54 0.92
C LYS A 176 17.41 8.40 1.17
N ILE A 177 16.25 7.78 1.35
CA ILE A 177 14.99 8.48 1.62
C ILE A 177 15.05 9.17 2.99
N ASN A 178 15.58 8.49 4.02
CA ASN A 178 15.68 9.07 5.36
C ASN A 178 16.56 10.33 5.39
N LYS A 179 17.58 10.45 4.54
CA LYS A 179 18.34 11.70 4.40
C LYS A 179 17.48 12.90 4.00
N ASP A 180 16.42 12.68 3.24
CA ASP A 180 15.52 13.76 2.80
C ASP A 180 14.58 14.25 3.92
N PHE A 181 14.39 13.43 4.97
CA PHE A 181 13.61 13.79 6.16
C PHE A 181 14.45 14.43 7.27
N ASN A 182 15.78 14.27 7.24
CA ASN A 182 16.71 14.80 8.24
C ASN A 182 17.31 16.16 7.81
N LYS A 183 16.81 16.75 6.72
CA LYS A 183 17.11 18.11 6.25
C LYS A 183 16.02 19.07 6.71
#